data_275fa963ad4869065b51c7b20f8c5545
#
_entry.id   275fa963ad4869065b51c7b20f8c5545
#
_cell.length_a   1.000
_cell.length_b   1.000
_cell.length_c   1.000
_cell.angle_alpha   90.00
_cell.angle_beta   90.00
_cell.angle_gamma   90.00
#
_symmetry.space_group_name_H-M   'P 1'
#
loop_
_entity.id
_entity.type
_entity.pdbx_description
1 polymer ?
#
loop_
_entity_poly.entity_id
_entity_poly.type
_entity_poly.pdbx_seq_one_letter_code
_entity_poly.pdbx_strand_id
1 'polypeptide(L)' 'MTAPFVVGAKQTRRALAAGQVKKLFLAQDADPALTAPLADLADAAGVPVEKGLTMAQLGAACAIAVKAACCAILA' A
#
# COMPACT_ATOMS: atom_id res chain seq x y z
N MET A 1 -5.40 -9.66 -6.67
CA MET A 1 -4.38 -9.05 -7.53
C MET A 1 -3.55 -10.14 -8.18
N THR A 2 -3.19 -9.95 -9.44
CA THR A 2 -2.38 -10.92 -10.18
C THR A 2 -0.90 -10.54 -10.28
N ALA A 3 -0.57 -9.26 -10.08
CA ALA A 3 0.81 -8.77 -10.08
C ALA A 3 1.49 -9.09 -8.74
N PRO A 4 2.83 -9.17 -8.70
CA PRO A 4 3.55 -9.27 -7.43
C PRO A 4 3.22 -8.09 -6.53
N PHE A 5 2.97 -8.37 -5.26
CA PHE A 5 2.61 -7.31 -4.31
C PHE A 5 3.04 -7.70 -2.89
N VAL A 6 3.13 -6.69 -2.03
CA VAL A 6 3.36 -6.86 -0.60
C VAL A 6 2.25 -6.17 0.18
N VAL A 7 1.93 -6.68 1.35
CA VAL A 7 0.87 -6.17 2.22
C VAL A 7 1.47 -5.81 3.58
N GLY A 8 0.97 -4.71 4.16
CA GLY A 8 1.40 -4.25 5.47
C GLY A 8 2.41 -3.12 5.40
N ALA A 9 2.41 -2.28 6.45
CA ALA A 9 3.20 -1.05 6.48
C ALA A 9 4.70 -1.30 6.37
N LYS A 10 5.21 -2.29 7.09
CA LYS A 10 6.64 -2.58 7.13
C LYS A 10 7.17 -3.05 5.78
N GLN A 11 6.46 -3.98 5.15
CA GLN A 11 6.83 -4.51 3.83
C GLN A 11 6.71 -3.44 2.76
N THR A 12 5.62 -2.67 2.81
CA THR A 12 5.39 -1.58 1.86
C THR A 12 6.48 -0.51 1.96
N ARG A 13 6.84 -0.12 3.18
CA ARG A 13 7.90 0.86 3.40
C ARG A 13 9.25 0.38 2.86
N ARG A 14 9.58 -0.87 3.08
CA ARG A 14 10.82 -1.46 2.54
C ARG A 14 10.85 -1.43 1.03
N ALA A 15 9.74 -1.81 0.40
CA ALA A 15 9.64 -1.83 -1.05
C ALA A 15 9.73 -0.41 -1.64
N LEU A 16 9.11 0.57 -1.00
CA LEU A 16 9.20 1.98 -1.41
C LEU A 16 10.64 2.49 -1.31
N ALA A 17 11.31 2.20 -0.20
CA ALA A 17 12.71 2.61 0.01
C ALA A 17 13.65 1.97 -0.99
N ALA A 18 13.35 0.76 -1.45
CA ALA A 18 14.14 0.04 -2.45
C ALA A 18 13.81 0.42 -3.89
N GLY A 19 12.82 1.30 -4.10
CA GLY A 19 12.42 1.72 -5.45
C GLY A 19 11.71 0.62 -6.24
N GLN A 20 11.07 -0.33 -5.56
CA GLN A 20 10.47 -1.51 -6.17
C GLN A 20 8.97 -1.42 -6.36
N VAL A 21 8.35 -0.29 -6.02
CA VAL A 21 6.90 -0.14 -6.04
C VAL A 21 6.44 0.53 -7.32
N LYS A 22 5.49 -0.11 -7.99
CA LYS A 22 4.83 0.42 -9.18
C LYS A 22 3.59 1.25 -8.83
N LYS A 23 2.83 0.82 -7.80
CA LYS A 23 1.64 1.51 -7.34
C LYS A 23 1.42 1.22 -5.86
N LEU A 24 1.01 2.23 -5.11
CA LEU A 24 0.72 2.11 -3.69
C LEU A 24 -0.78 2.23 -3.44
N PHE A 25 -1.32 1.31 -2.64
CA PHE A 25 -2.70 1.38 -2.15
C PHE A 25 -2.67 1.69 -0.66
N LEU A 26 -3.41 2.73 -0.27
CA LEU A 26 -3.62 3.10 1.13
C LEU A 26 -5.11 3.03 1.42
N ALA A 27 -5.48 2.34 2.50
CA ALA A 27 -6.88 2.24 2.89
C ALA A 27 -7.38 3.59 3.40
N GLN A 28 -8.56 4.00 2.96
CA GLN A 28 -9.13 5.31 3.31
C GLN A 28 -9.52 5.43 4.78
N ASP A 29 -9.76 4.30 5.45
CA ASP A 29 -10.14 4.23 6.87
C ASP A 29 -8.99 3.75 7.77
N ALA A 30 -7.77 3.68 7.24
CA ALA A 30 -6.60 3.36 8.04
C ALA A 30 -6.11 4.57 8.83
N ASP A 31 -5.37 4.32 9.92
CA ASP A 31 -4.81 5.38 10.76
C ASP A 31 -3.89 6.29 9.94
N PRO A 32 -4.14 7.60 9.90
CA PRO A 32 -3.27 8.53 9.18
C PRO A 32 -1.82 8.52 9.66
N ALA A 33 -1.58 8.21 10.93
CA ALA A 33 -0.23 8.08 11.47
C ALA A 33 0.56 6.96 10.78
N LEU A 34 -0.14 5.96 10.26
CA LEU A 34 0.44 4.84 9.50
C LEU A 34 0.58 5.19 8.02
N THR A 35 -0.45 5.78 7.43
CA THR A 35 -0.51 5.98 5.98
C THR A 35 0.21 7.22 5.49
N ALA A 36 0.26 8.30 6.28
CA ALA A 36 0.90 9.56 5.86
C ALA A 36 2.39 9.39 5.54
N PRO A 37 3.21 8.70 6.37
CA PRO A 37 4.61 8.47 6.00
C PRO A 37 4.79 7.68 4.72
N LEU A 38 3.90 6.72 4.46
CA LEU A 38 3.94 5.92 3.23
C LEU A 38 3.58 6.76 2.02
N ALA A 39 2.59 7.63 2.14
CA ALA A 39 2.21 8.55 1.08
C ALA A 39 3.36 9.49 0.73
N ASP A 40 4.07 10.00 1.75
CA ASP A 40 5.23 10.88 1.55
C ASP A 40 6.36 10.14 0.82
N LEU A 41 6.64 8.90 1.18
CA LEU A 41 7.65 8.09 0.49
C LEU A 41 7.26 7.83 -0.96
N ALA A 42 5.99 7.53 -1.21
CA ALA A 42 5.49 7.29 -2.56
C ALA A 42 5.59 8.56 -3.42
N ASP A 43 5.25 9.71 -2.86
CA ASP A 43 5.35 10.99 -3.54
C ASP A 43 6.79 11.30 -3.94
N ALA A 44 7.72 11.10 -3.01
CA ALA A 44 9.15 11.30 -3.26
C ALA A 44 9.69 10.35 -4.34
N ALA A 45 9.13 9.15 -4.44
CA ALA A 45 9.53 8.15 -5.42
C ALA A 45 8.77 8.26 -6.75
N GLY A 46 7.80 9.16 -6.86
CA GLY A 46 6.97 9.30 -8.06
C GLY A 46 5.99 8.15 -8.25
N VAL A 47 5.60 7.48 -7.17
CA VAL A 47 4.71 6.33 -7.21
C VAL A 47 3.25 6.78 -7.07
N PRO A 48 2.35 6.37 -7.98
CA PRO A 48 0.92 6.69 -7.85
C PRO A 48 0.32 6.06 -6.60
N VAL A 49 -0.56 6.80 -5.94
CA VAL A 49 -1.24 6.36 -4.71
C VAL A 49 -2.74 6.27 -4.95
N GLU A 50 -3.33 5.12 -4.60
CA GLU A 50 -4.76 4.88 -4.67
C GLU A 50 -5.33 4.84 -3.25
N LYS A 51 -6.35 5.68 -2.97
CA LYS A 51 -6.96 5.81 -1.64
C LYS A 51 -8.46 5.48 -1.63
N GLY A 52 -8.98 4.91 -2.70
CA GLY A 52 -10.41 4.68 -2.88
C GLY A 52 -10.97 3.46 -2.16
N LEU A 53 -10.14 2.63 -1.54
CA LEU A 53 -10.56 1.38 -0.90
C LEU A 53 -10.52 1.49 0.62
N THR A 54 -11.47 0.80 1.29
CA THR A 54 -11.41 0.60 2.74
C THR A 54 -10.40 -0.51 3.07
N MET A 55 -10.05 -0.65 4.36
CA MET A 55 -9.18 -1.74 4.80
C MET A 55 -9.77 -3.11 4.45
N ALA A 56 -11.08 -3.28 4.61
CA ALA A 56 -11.76 -4.54 4.27
C ALA A 56 -11.69 -4.82 2.76
N GLN A 57 -11.95 -3.79 1.94
CA GLN A 57 -11.88 -3.93 0.49
C GLN A 57 -10.46 -4.22 0.01
N LEU A 58 -9.48 -3.57 0.59
CA LEU A 58 -8.07 -3.78 0.24
C LEU A 58 -7.61 -5.19 0.64
N GLY A 59 -8.00 -5.66 1.81
CA GLY A 59 -7.74 -7.03 2.23
C GLY A 59 -8.34 -8.06 1.27
N ALA A 60 -9.59 -7.84 0.84
CA ALA A 60 -10.25 -8.70 -0.13
C ALA A 60 -9.54 -8.67 -1.49
N ALA A 61 -9.10 -7.51 -1.95
CA ALA A 61 -8.37 -7.37 -3.19
C ALA A 61 -7.02 -8.10 -3.16
N CYS A 62 -6.39 -8.15 -1.98
CA CYS A 62 -5.14 -8.88 -1.77
C CYS A 62 -5.35 -10.37 -1.49
N ALA A 63 -6.60 -10.82 -1.46
CA ALA A 63 -6.98 -12.22 -1.19
C ALA A 63 -6.47 -12.73 0.17
N ILE A 64 -6.44 -11.86 1.18
CA ILE A 64 -6.06 -12.23 2.55
C ILE A 64 -7.29 -12.23 3.45
N ALA A 65 -7.23 -13.00 4.55
CA ALA A 65 -8.36 -13.18 5.45
C ALA A 65 -8.58 -12.00 6.41
N VAL A 66 -7.64 -11.06 6.47
CA VAL A 66 -7.68 -9.92 7.39
C VAL A 66 -7.70 -8.62 6.60
N LYS A 67 -8.02 -7.53 7.31
CA LYS A 67 -7.98 -6.18 6.74
C LYS A 67 -6.54 -5.77 6.42
N ALA A 68 -6.38 -4.98 5.36
CA ALA A 68 -5.09 -4.43 4.96
C ALA A 68 -5.13 -2.90 5.02
N ALA A 69 -4.22 -2.30 5.78
CA ALA A 69 -4.09 -0.84 5.83
C ALA A 69 -3.40 -0.28 4.58
N CYS A 70 -2.51 -1.05 4.00
CA CYS A 70 -1.77 -0.67 2.80
C CYS A 70 -1.30 -1.90 2.04
N CYS A 71 -1.05 -1.70 0.75
CA CYS A 71 -0.56 -2.73 -0.14
C CYS A 71 0.25 -2.03 -1.24
N ALA A 72 1.34 -2.65 -1.69
CA ALA A 72 2.15 -2.12 -2.78
C ALA A 72 2.26 -3.15 -3.89
N ILE A 73 1.99 -2.72 -5.12
CA ILE A 73 2.25 -3.52 -6.31
C ILE A 73 3.71 -3.30 -6.69
N LEU A 74 4.44 -4.38 -6.84
CA LEU A 74 5.86 -4.33 -7.17
C LEU A 74 6.08 -4.18 -8.67
N ALA A 75 7.13 -3.48 -8.99
CA ALA A 75 7.53 -3.29 -10.38
C ALA A 75 8.11 -4.57 -10.99
#